data_a72cfc0ba0dea7e4de2ccb0aabe86f86
#
_entry.id   a72cfc0ba0dea7e4de2ccb0aabe86f86
#
_cell.length_a   1.000
_cell.length_b   1.000
_cell.length_c   1.000
_cell.angle_alpha   90.00
_cell.angle_beta   90.00
_cell.angle_gamma   90.00
#
_symmetry.space_group_name_H-M   'P 1'
#
loop_
_entity.id
_entity.type
_entity.pdbx_description
1 polymer ?
#
loop_
_entity_poly.entity_id
_entity_poly.type
_entity_poly.pdbx_seq_one_letter_code
_entity_poly.pdbx_strand_id
1 'polypeptide(L)'
;MKKILSALAMLLLALSAYADGTILFSTAQGGIDVAPYRIPGITCGYGGRLIASVGRLVCGTDPGFGRVDCVVKISTDNGTTWSEREIEAAVGDASLINNVKTPMAAAYGDPAIVMDRESHEVLMMAVAGCTVYGYASTNRHNPNLIAAIRSMDGGLTWQQPIEQTEAIYGLFDQTHPIDAAFVGGGKIFQSRVVKVGRYYRIYAALTARPKGNRVIYSDDFGRIWAALGGPSALPVPDGDEAKCEELPDGRVVITSRTAGGRWFNLFTYDDVKTGSGRWDEQTKATMSGMALTPSTNPINGEMLIVPAVRTSDGKPVHVMLQSVPTGTGRNNVSIFYKELADASDMRDVRALAEGWDGCYQVSPTVSMYSSMDLQADHRIAFFYEETLTRWGSKPNPVSTSFPKGEGEHNYDGCENVYKSLALETITAGKYRVR
;
A
#
# COMPACT_ATOMS: atom_id res chain seq x y z
N MET A 1 -36.74 20.82 -25.22
CA MET A 1 -35.41 20.70 -25.85
C MET A 1 -34.29 21.37 -25.03
N LYS A 2 -34.33 22.67 -24.68
CA LYS A 2 -33.24 23.31 -23.88
C LYS A 2 -32.94 22.61 -22.52
N LYS A 3 -33.95 22.14 -21.78
CA LYS A 3 -33.76 21.45 -20.51
C LYS A 3 -33.17 20.02 -20.65
N ILE A 4 -33.43 19.36 -21.78
CA ILE A 4 -32.86 18.03 -22.08
C ILE A 4 -31.38 18.15 -22.51
N LEU A 5 -31.04 19.18 -23.29
CA LEU A 5 -29.67 19.50 -23.66
C LEU A 5 -28.82 19.90 -22.44
N SER A 6 -29.40 20.66 -21.50
CA SER A 6 -28.69 21.03 -20.27
C SER A 6 -28.46 19.83 -19.33
N ALA A 7 -29.41 18.91 -19.22
CA ALA A 7 -29.24 17.67 -18.45
C ALA A 7 -28.22 16.72 -19.11
N LEU A 8 -28.23 16.64 -20.46
CA LEU A 8 -27.25 15.82 -21.19
C LEU A 8 -25.84 16.41 -21.11
N ALA A 9 -25.70 17.75 -21.14
CA ALA A 9 -24.43 18.43 -20.94
C ALA A 9 -23.90 18.29 -19.52
N MET A 10 -24.77 18.34 -18.48
CA MET A 10 -24.38 18.05 -17.12
C MET A 10 -24.02 16.55 -16.90
N LEU A 11 -24.71 15.64 -17.57
CA LEU A 11 -24.37 14.20 -17.52
C LEU A 11 -23.05 13.92 -18.24
N LEU A 12 -22.78 14.59 -19.38
CA LEU A 12 -21.49 14.49 -20.09
C LEU A 12 -20.35 15.16 -19.32
N LEU A 13 -20.59 16.28 -18.64
CA LEU A 13 -19.63 16.90 -17.73
C LEU A 13 -19.38 16.05 -16.46
N ALA A 14 -20.41 15.42 -15.92
CA ALA A 14 -20.26 14.47 -14.83
C ALA A 14 -19.48 13.21 -15.28
N LEU A 15 -19.76 12.66 -16.46
CA LEU A 15 -19.01 11.55 -17.04
C LEU A 15 -17.56 11.92 -17.37
N SER A 16 -17.27 13.15 -17.80
CA SER A 16 -15.89 13.61 -18.03
C SER A 16 -15.11 13.82 -16.73
N ALA A 17 -15.77 14.18 -15.64
CA ALA A 17 -15.13 14.31 -14.32
C ALA A 17 -14.75 12.94 -13.68
N TYR A 18 -15.32 11.84 -14.16
CA TYR A 18 -14.99 10.47 -13.74
C TYR A 18 -13.89 9.80 -14.59
N ALA A 19 -13.44 10.46 -15.68
CA ALA A 19 -12.59 9.84 -16.70
C ALA A 19 -11.08 10.15 -16.59
N ASP A 20 -10.59 10.76 -15.49
CA ASP A 20 -9.19 11.24 -15.42
C ASP A 20 -8.22 10.25 -14.77
N GLY A 21 -8.43 8.94 -14.90
CA GLY A 21 -7.51 7.90 -14.47
C GLY A 21 -6.90 7.13 -15.63
N THR A 22 -5.62 6.76 -15.52
CA THR A 22 -4.96 5.86 -16.48
C THR A 22 -5.03 4.44 -15.96
N ILE A 23 -5.70 3.54 -16.69
CA ILE A 23 -5.68 2.11 -16.40
C ILE A 23 -4.30 1.57 -16.74
N LEU A 24 -3.54 1.14 -15.74
CA LEU A 24 -2.20 0.60 -15.95
C LEU A 24 -2.24 -0.93 -16.16
N PHE A 25 -3.08 -1.62 -15.39
CA PHE A 25 -3.25 -3.06 -15.51
C PHE A 25 -4.74 -3.37 -15.50
N SER A 26 -5.18 -4.19 -16.45
CA SER A 26 -6.59 -4.50 -16.64
C SER A 26 -6.80 -5.98 -16.84
N THR A 27 -7.59 -6.60 -15.99
CA THR A 27 -8.12 -7.96 -16.19
C THR A 27 -9.23 -7.95 -17.26
N ALA A 28 -10.03 -6.86 -17.29
CA ALA A 28 -11.18 -6.77 -18.20
C ALA A 28 -10.79 -6.65 -19.68
N GLN A 29 -9.65 -6.03 -19.99
CA GLN A 29 -9.20 -5.80 -21.37
C GLN A 29 -8.46 -7.00 -21.98
N GLY A 30 -8.01 -7.94 -21.16
CA GLY A 30 -7.21 -9.08 -21.61
C GLY A 30 -7.99 -10.29 -22.08
N GLY A 31 -9.31 -10.31 -21.90
CA GLY A 31 -10.15 -11.47 -22.22
C GLY A 31 -10.18 -12.54 -21.14
N ILE A 32 -10.76 -13.70 -21.45
CA ILE A 32 -11.01 -14.77 -20.47
C ILE A 32 -9.76 -15.52 -19.96
N ASP A 33 -8.62 -15.32 -20.61
CA ASP A 33 -7.36 -16.01 -20.27
C ASP A 33 -6.37 -15.11 -19.52
N VAL A 34 -6.76 -13.90 -19.11
CA VAL A 34 -5.89 -12.98 -18.39
C VAL A 34 -6.01 -13.18 -16.90
N ALA A 35 -4.88 -13.42 -16.25
CA ALA A 35 -4.79 -13.50 -14.80
C ALA A 35 -5.19 -12.17 -14.15
N PRO A 36 -5.96 -12.18 -13.05
CA PRO A 36 -6.28 -10.95 -12.33
C PRO A 36 -5.04 -10.22 -11.84
N TYR A 37 -5.07 -8.87 -11.91
CA TYR A 37 -4.05 -7.99 -11.35
C TYR A 37 -4.57 -7.38 -10.06
N ARG A 38 -3.85 -7.57 -8.96
CA ARG A 38 -4.29 -7.11 -7.64
C ARG A 38 -3.14 -6.52 -6.81
N ILE A 39 -3.51 -5.85 -5.71
CA ILE A 39 -2.64 -5.33 -4.67
C ILE A 39 -1.68 -4.27 -5.22
N PRO A 40 -2.21 -3.07 -5.50
CA PRO A 40 -1.45 -1.98 -6.10
C PRO A 40 -0.42 -1.40 -5.14
N GLY A 41 0.79 -1.19 -5.64
CA GLY A 41 1.85 -0.42 -5.00
C GLY A 41 2.36 0.66 -5.92
N ILE A 42 2.66 1.85 -5.40
CA ILE A 42 3.28 2.92 -6.15
C ILE A 42 4.40 3.56 -5.35
N THR A 43 5.50 3.87 -6.01
CA THR A 43 6.61 4.63 -5.44
C THR A 43 7.09 5.69 -6.43
N CYS A 44 7.39 6.86 -5.88
CA CYS A 44 7.92 8.00 -6.62
C CYS A 44 9.40 8.20 -6.27
N GLY A 45 10.22 8.34 -7.28
CA GLY A 45 11.66 8.52 -7.14
C GLY A 45 12.16 9.80 -7.77
N TYR A 46 13.47 9.91 -7.80
CA TYR A 46 14.17 11.05 -8.34
C TYR A 46 13.87 11.27 -9.83
N GLY A 47 13.78 12.52 -10.23
CA GLY A 47 13.68 12.91 -11.65
C GLY A 47 12.33 12.59 -12.30
N GLY A 48 11.25 12.46 -11.51
CA GLY A 48 9.90 12.20 -12.03
C GLY A 48 9.65 10.73 -12.39
N ARG A 49 10.52 9.82 -11.94
CA ARG A 49 10.31 8.38 -12.12
C ARG A 49 9.27 7.85 -11.15
N LEU A 50 8.31 7.10 -11.67
CA LEU A 50 7.31 6.36 -10.90
C LEU A 50 7.36 4.90 -11.27
N ILE A 51 7.11 4.03 -10.29
CA ILE A 51 6.91 2.60 -10.52
C ILE A 51 5.59 2.19 -9.88
N ALA A 52 4.68 1.67 -10.70
CA ALA A 52 3.44 1.04 -10.27
C ALA A 52 3.64 -0.48 -10.29
N SER A 53 3.36 -1.17 -9.17
CA SER A 53 3.52 -2.61 -9.01
C SER A 53 2.19 -3.28 -8.67
N VAL A 54 1.99 -4.52 -9.14
CA VAL A 54 0.85 -5.36 -8.81
C VAL A 54 1.26 -6.83 -8.76
N GLY A 55 0.47 -7.64 -8.08
CA GLY A 55 0.48 -9.10 -8.23
C GLY A 55 -0.33 -9.52 -9.44
N ARG A 56 0.24 -10.31 -10.34
CA ARG A 56 -0.46 -11.02 -11.42
C ARG A 56 -0.83 -12.41 -10.90
N LEU A 57 -2.11 -12.62 -10.58
CA LEU A 57 -2.58 -13.82 -9.88
C LEU A 57 -2.80 -14.96 -10.88
N VAL A 58 -1.74 -15.62 -11.32
CA VAL A 58 -1.83 -16.73 -12.32
C VAL A 58 -2.67 -17.89 -11.81
N CYS A 59 -2.72 -18.12 -10.49
CA CYS A 59 -3.63 -19.11 -9.90
C CYS A 59 -5.07 -18.63 -9.74
N GLY A 60 -5.38 -17.37 -10.10
CA GLY A 60 -6.73 -16.80 -10.02
C GLY A 60 -7.16 -16.32 -8.64
N THR A 61 -6.33 -16.44 -7.61
CA THR A 61 -6.64 -16.08 -6.22
C THR A 61 -5.40 -15.56 -5.47
N ASP A 62 -5.54 -15.27 -4.18
CA ASP A 62 -4.51 -14.66 -3.34
C ASP A 62 -3.22 -15.52 -3.23
N PRO A 63 -2.09 -14.94 -2.83
CA PRO A 63 -0.85 -15.67 -2.58
C PRO A 63 -1.02 -16.83 -1.59
N GLY A 64 -0.31 -17.93 -1.87
CA GLY A 64 -0.36 -19.15 -1.07
C GLY A 64 -1.17 -20.29 -1.71
N PHE A 65 -2.02 -20.02 -2.68
CA PHE A 65 -2.83 -21.02 -3.36
C PHE A 65 -2.24 -21.49 -4.70
N GLY A 66 -1.24 -20.81 -5.21
CA GLY A 66 -0.62 -21.15 -6.48
C GLY A 66 0.31 -20.04 -6.97
N ARG A 67 0.69 -20.12 -8.25
CA ARG A 67 1.59 -19.14 -8.86
C ARG A 67 0.98 -17.73 -8.88
N VAL A 68 1.75 -16.80 -8.36
CA VAL A 68 1.54 -15.36 -8.50
C VAL A 68 2.88 -14.76 -8.94
N ASP A 69 2.82 -13.73 -9.77
CA ASP A 69 4.00 -13.00 -10.26
C ASP A 69 3.92 -11.54 -9.80
N CYS A 70 5.06 -10.91 -9.51
CA CYS A 70 5.14 -9.47 -9.31
C CYS A 70 5.53 -8.80 -10.63
N VAL A 71 4.69 -7.86 -11.09
CA VAL A 71 4.92 -7.11 -12.33
C VAL A 71 4.82 -5.61 -12.08
N VAL A 72 5.49 -4.83 -12.93
CA VAL A 72 5.52 -3.37 -12.80
C VAL A 72 5.30 -2.67 -14.13
N LYS A 73 4.83 -1.41 -14.06
CA LYS A 73 4.93 -0.41 -15.13
C LYS A 73 5.68 0.81 -14.62
N ILE A 74 6.41 1.48 -15.52
CA ILE A 74 7.30 2.59 -15.19
C ILE A 74 6.87 3.83 -15.98
N SER A 75 6.90 4.97 -15.30
CA SER A 75 6.87 6.31 -15.88
C SER A 75 8.18 7.03 -15.59
N THR A 76 8.61 7.92 -16.48
CA THR A 76 9.78 8.79 -16.30
C THR A 76 9.44 10.28 -16.42
N ASP A 77 8.15 10.60 -16.46
CA ASP A 77 7.59 11.95 -16.70
C ASP A 77 6.45 12.29 -15.74
N ASN A 78 6.61 11.92 -14.46
CA ASN A 78 5.60 12.12 -13.40
C ASN A 78 4.24 11.50 -13.72
N GLY A 79 4.22 10.31 -14.34
CA GLY A 79 2.99 9.59 -14.62
C GLY A 79 2.21 10.09 -15.83
N THR A 80 2.77 10.97 -16.64
CA THR A 80 2.15 11.44 -17.90
C THR A 80 2.08 10.32 -18.92
N THR A 81 3.17 9.56 -19.06
CA THR A 81 3.22 8.35 -19.89
C THR A 81 3.78 7.18 -19.10
N TRP A 82 3.42 5.97 -19.52
CA TRP A 82 3.83 4.72 -18.86
C TRP A 82 4.37 3.74 -19.87
N SER A 83 5.24 2.81 -19.40
CA SER A 83 5.71 1.72 -20.24
C SER A 83 4.52 0.98 -20.85
N GLU A 84 4.59 0.74 -22.17
CA GLU A 84 3.52 0.08 -22.91
C GLU A 84 3.26 -1.34 -22.37
N ARG A 85 4.36 -2.09 -22.17
CA ARG A 85 4.31 -3.45 -21.61
C ARG A 85 4.66 -3.45 -20.13
N GLU A 86 4.11 -4.43 -19.42
CA GLU A 86 4.55 -4.74 -18.06
C GLU A 86 5.98 -5.31 -18.06
N ILE A 87 6.69 -5.08 -16.97
CA ILE A 87 8.03 -5.63 -16.71
C ILE A 87 7.89 -6.63 -15.58
N GLU A 88 8.38 -7.84 -15.77
CA GLU A 88 8.36 -8.90 -14.76
C GLU A 88 9.47 -8.63 -13.74
N ALA A 89 9.06 -8.31 -12.50
CA ALA A 89 9.99 -8.12 -11.39
C ALA A 89 10.37 -9.45 -10.74
N ALA A 90 9.39 -10.34 -10.56
CA ALA A 90 9.62 -11.72 -10.12
C ALA A 90 8.52 -12.63 -10.67
N VAL A 91 8.90 -13.75 -11.23
CA VAL A 91 8.00 -14.72 -11.85
C VAL A 91 8.05 -16.02 -11.08
N GLY A 92 6.88 -16.50 -10.64
CA GLY A 92 6.75 -17.79 -9.96
C GLY A 92 6.85 -18.97 -10.92
N ASP A 93 7.26 -20.11 -10.40
CA ASP A 93 7.31 -21.38 -11.14
C ASP A 93 6.30 -22.38 -10.57
N ALA A 94 5.18 -22.55 -11.28
CA ALA A 94 4.12 -23.48 -10.87
C ALA A 94 4.59 -24.94 -10.75
N SER A 95 5.66 -25.32 -11.46
CA SER A 95 6.20 -26.70 -11.37
C SER A 95 6.83 -27.02 -10.01
N LEU A 96 7.16 -25.99 -9.22
CA LEU A 96 7.72 -26.12 -7.89
C LEU A 96 6.66 -26.26 -6.79
N ILE A 97 5.37 -26.14 -7.14
CA ILE A 97 4.28 -26.23 -6.19
C ILE A 97 4.06 -27.68 -5.79
N ASN A 98 4.16 -27.95 -4.50
CA ASN A 98 3.85 -29.27 -3.94
C ASN A 98 3.05 -29.11 -2.62
N ASN A 99 2.45 -30.20 -2.14
CA ASN A 99 1.54 -30.18 -1.01
C ASN A 99 2.22 -30.10 0.37
N VAL A 100 3.55 -30.16 0.44
CA VAL A 100 4.26 -30.27 1.73
C VAL A 100 5.00 -28.98 2.07
N LYS A 101 5.92 -28.57 1.21
CA LYS A 101 6.71 -27.34 1.38
C LYS A 101 7.13 -26.84 0.01
N THR A 102 6.67 -25.66 -0.36
CA THR A 102 7.06 -25.06 -1.64
C THR A 102 8.23 -24.10 -1.44
N PRO A 103 9.22 -24.10 -2.34
CA PRO A 103 10.30 -23.12 -2.31
C PRO A 103 9.78 -21.71 -2.64
N MET A 104 10.54 -20.71 -2.26
CA MET A 104 10.26 -19.29 -2.54
C MET A 104 9.91 -19.04 -4.00
N ALA A 105 10.65 -19.66 -4.93
CA ALA A 105 10.50 -19.48 -6.37
C ALA A 105 9.17 -19.98 -6.95
N ALA A 106 8.32 -20.65 -6.16
CA ALA A 106 7.01 -21.12 -6.65
C ALA A 106 6.03 -19.96 -6.91
N ALA A 107 6.09 -18.87 -6.14
CA ALA A 107 5.21 -17.71 -6.30
C ALA A 107 5.80 -16.46 -5.64
N TYR A 108 5.38 -15.27 -6.12
CA TYR A 108 5.68 -13.96 -5.53
C TYR A 108 4.46 -13.06 -5.64
N GLY A 109 3.91 -12.60 -4.52
CA GLY A 109 2.69 -11.79 -4.50
C GLY A 109 2.69 -10.68 -3.45
N ASP A 110 1.65 -9.88 -3.45
CA ASP A 110 1.45 -8.75 -2.54
C ASP A 110 2.66 -7.80 -2.48
N PRO A 111 3.08 -7.21 -3.64
CA PRO A 111 4.27 -6.40 -3.69
C PRO A 111 4.17 -5.15 -2.83
N ALA A 112 5.15 -4.95 -1.95
CA ALA A 112 5.40 -3.70 -1.24
C ALA A 112 6.70 -3.09 -1.78
N ILE A 113 6.66 -1.83 -2.26
CA ILE A 113 7.75 -1.26 -3.06
C ILE A 113 8.25 0.07 -2.49
N VAL A 114 9.55 0.33 -2.66
CA VAL A 114 10.19 1.63 -2.40
C VAL A 114 11.31 1.87 -3.40
N MET A 115 11.41 3.10 -3.91
CA MET A 115 12.57 3.58 -4.65
C MET A 115 13.37 4.53 -3.77
N ASP A 116 14.69 4.34 -3.74
CA ASP A 116 15.58 5.24 -2.99
C ASP A 116 15.52 6.65 -3.54
N ARG A 117 15.30 7.62 -2.65
CA ARG A 117 15.12 9.03 -3.01
C ARG A 117 16.36 9.71 -3.61
N GLU A 118 17.56 9.13 -3.44
CA GLU A 118 18.82 9.69 -3.90
C GLU A 118 19.46 8.89 -5.05
N SER A 119 18.85 7.75 -5.41
CA SER A 119 19.35 6.91 -6.49
C SER A 119 18.21 6.24 -7.27
N HIS A 120 18.55 5.35 -8.19
CA HIS A 120 17.58 4.52 -8.90
C HIS A 120 17.45 3.11 -8.33
N GLU A 121 17.99 2.87 -7.12
CA GLU A 121 17.83 1.58 -6.46
C GLU A 121 16.37 1.42 -6.01
N VAL A 122 15.81 0.23 -6.27
CA VAL A 122 14.44 -0.13 -5.90
C VAL A 122 14.49 -1.40 -5.07
N LEU A 123 13.71 -1.42 -4.00
CA LEU A 123 13.42 -2.62 -3.23
C LEU A 123 11.92 -2.91 -3.33
N MET A 124 11.60 -4.17 -3.65
CA MET A 124 10.27 -4.74 -3.52
C MET A 124 10.36 -5.90 -2.53
N MET A 125 9.43 -5.96 -1.58
CA MET A 125 9.21 -7.11 -0.73
C MET A 125 7.92 -7.79 -1.13
N ALA A 126 7.92 -9.12 -1.16
CA ALA A 126 6.78 -9.90 -1.60
C ALA A 126 6.54 -11.11 -0.69
N VAL A 127 5.29 -11.53 -0.56
CA VAL A 127 4.96 -12.88 -0.10
C VAL A 127 5.50 -13.87 -1.12
N ALA A 128 6.14 -14.94 -0.65
CA ALA A 128 6.76 -15.92 -1.54
C ALA A 128 6.39 -17.36 -1.20
N GLY A 129 6.52 -18.24 -2.18
CA GLY A 129 6.09 -19.65 -2.06
C GLY A 129 4.57 -19.79 -2.06
N CYS A 130 4.09 -20.99 -1.70
CA CYS A 130 2.65 -21.30 -1.71
C CYS A 130 2.18 -21.80 -0.33
N THR A 131 2.42 -21.00 0.71
CA THR A 131 1.93 -21.26 2.07
C THR A 131 0.91 -20.19 2.44
N VAL A 132 -0.34 -20.57 2.67
CA VAL A 132 -1.44 -19.65 2.93
C VAL A 132 -1.30 -19.01 4.30
N TYR A 133 -1.17 -17.70 4.39
CA TYR A 133 -1.00 -16.94 5.63
C TYR A 133 -2.04 -17.28 6.71
N GLY A 134 -3.31 -17.44 6.30
CA GLY A 134 -4.45 -17.64 7.22
C GLY A 134 -4.57 -19.04 7.81
N TYR A 135 -3.86 -20.04 7.31
CA TYR A 135 -4.05 -21.43 7.72
C TYR A 135 -3.31 -21.77 9.02
N ALA A 136 -3.91 -22.62 9.85
CA ALA A 136 -3.29 -23.11 11.07
C ALA A 136 -2.01 -23.94 10.83
N SER A 137 -1.88 -24.55 9.64
CA SER A 137 -0.68 -25.26 9.19
C SER A 137 0.49 -24.34 8.88
N THR A 138 0.23 -23.05 8.67
CA THR A 138 1.25 -22.03 8.52
C THR A 138 1.69 -21.59 9.92
N ASN A 139 2.92 -21.91 10.26
CA ASN A 139 3.50 -21.65 11.59
C ASN A 139 5.01 -21.46 11.46
N ARG A 140 5.71 -21.19 12.56
CA ARG A 140 7.16 -20.92 12.56
C ARG A 140 8.01 -22.03 11.90
N HIS A 141 7.54 -23.28 11.86
CA HIS A 141 8.22 -24.42 11.21
C HIS A 141 7.86 -24.58 9.74
N ASN A 142 6.75 -23.98 9.31
CA ASN A 142 6.29 -23.94 7.92
C ASN A 142 5.68 -22.55 7.61
N PRO A 143 6.50 -21.46 7.65
CA PRO A 143 6.00 -20.11 7.48
C PRO A 143 5.65 -19.83 6.02
N ASN A 144 4.80 -18.81 5.80
CA ASN A 144 4.82 -18.16 4.51
C ASN A 144 6.15 -17.40 4.36
N LEU A 145 6.71 -17.43 3.17
CA LEU A 145 8.04 -16.88 2.91
C LEU A 145 7.97 -15.40 2.54
N ILE A 146 9.07 -14.68 2.77
CA ILE A 146 9.25 -13.28 2.41
C ILE A 146 10.46 -13.18 1.48
N ALA A 147 10.26 -12.58 0.30
CA ALA A 147 11.31 -12.31 -0.67
C ALA A 147 11.63 -10.82 -0.75
N ALA A 148 12.91 -10.49 -0.92
CA ALA A 148 13.37 -9.18 -1.37
C ALA A 148 13.80 -9.26 -2.84
N ILE A 149 13.29 -8.35 -3.67
CA ILE A 149 13.49 -8.27 -5.10
C ILE A 149 14.06 -6.88 -5.39
N ARG A 150 15.19 -6.78 -6.11
CA ARG A 150 15.90 -5.51 -6.29
C ARG A 150 16.08 -5.13 -7.74
N SER A 151 16.03 -3.84 -7.99
CA SER A 151 16.44 -3.21 -9.24
C SER A 151 17.49 -2.13 -8.94
N MET A 152 18.50 -1.99 -9.80
CA MET A 152 19.54 -0.98 -9.68
C MET A 152 19.40 0.14 -10.72
N ASP A 153 18.40 0.05 -11.60
CA ASP A 153 18.19 0.91 -12.76
C ASP A 153 16.79 1.53 -12.82
N GLY A 154 16.12 1.62 -11.65
CA GLY A 154 14.81 2.23 -11.54
C GLY A 154 13.68 1.34 -12.07
N GLY A 155 13.80 0.03 -11.89
CA GLY A 155 12.77 -0.94 -12.21
C GLY A 155 12.84 -1.49 -13.64
N LEU A 156 13.84 -1.11 -14.45
CA LEU A 156 13.96 -1.60 -15.82
C LEU A 156 14.41 -3.06 -15.88
N THR A 157 15.34 -3.44 -14.99
CA THR A 157 15.78 -4.83 -14.81
C THR A 157 15.76 -5.20 -13.34
N TRP A 158 15.53 -6.48 -13.05
CA TRP A 158 15.37 -6.99 -11.70
C TRP A 158 16.33 -8.15 -11.43
N GLN A 159 16.91 -8.14 -10.23
CA GLN A 159 17.79 -9.20 -9.76
C GLN A 159 16.98 -10.40 -9.31
N GLN A 160 17.63 -11.56 -9.19
CA GLN A 160 17.02 -12.75 -8.61
C GLN A 160 16.54 -12.46 -7.19
N PRO A 161 15.29 -12.86 -6.83
CA PRO A 161 14.76 -12.68 -5.49
C PRO A 161 15.63 -13.35 -4.44
N ILE A 162 15.76 -12.71 -3.27
CA ILE A 162 16.50 -13.20 -2.12
C ILE A 162 15.53 -13.44 -0.97
N GLU A 163 15.56 -14.64 -0.39
CA GLU A 163 14.73 -14.97 0.76
C GLU A 163 15.16 -14.19 2.01
N GLN A 164 14.20 -13.60 2.72
CA GLN A 164 14.38 -12.81 3.93
C GLN A 164 13.67 -13.43 5.15
N THR A 165 13.01 -14.56 4.97
CA THR A 165 12.13 -15.17 5.98
C THR A 165 12.82 -15.33 7.32
N GLU A 166 13.93 -16.06 7.37
CA GLU A 166 14.63 -16.33 8.63
C GLU A 166 15.24 -15.07 9.25
N ALA A 167 15.74 -14.14 8.43
CA ALA A 167 16.30 -12.89 8.92
C ALA A 167 15.23 -12.00 9.59
N ILE A 168 14.00 -12.00 9.09
CA ILE A 168 12.91 -11.21 9.63
C ILE A 168 12.23 -11.90 10.81
N TYR A 169 11.88 -13.17 10.67
CA TYR A 169 11.22 -13.94 11.75
C TYR A 169 12.12 -14.06 12.97
N GLY A 170 13.43 -14.31 12.76
CA GLY A 170 14.43 -14.43 13.82
C GLY A 170 14.57 -13.19 14.72
N LEU A 171 14.16 -12.00 14.24
CA LEU A 171 14.12 -10.79 15.06
C LEU A 171 13.21 -10.93 16.29
N PHE A 172 12.20 -11.81 16.22
CA PHE A 172 11.14 -11.91 17.22
C PHE A 172 11.14 -13.25 17.99
N ASP A 173 11.93 -14.24 17.57
CA ASP A 173 11.90 -15.61 18.11
C ASP A 173 12.09 -15.69 19.64
N GLN A 174 12.89 -14.78 20.21
CA GLN A 174 13.21 -14.79 21.64
C GLN A 174 12.16 -14.13 22.54
N THR A 175 11.24 -13.36 21.97
CA THR A 175 10.29 -12.55 22.74
C THR A 175 8.84 -12.83 22.35
N HIS A 176 8.52 -12.66 21.09
CA HIS A 176 7.16 -12.81 20.53
C HIS A 176 7.26 -13.51 19.17
N PRO A 177 7.54 -14.83 19.16
CA PRO A 177 7.71 -15.58 17.92
C PRO A 177 6.49 -15.41 17.01
N ILE A 178 6.77 -15.33 15.71
CA ILE A 178 5.75 -15.16 14.67
C ILE A 178 5.57 -16.48 13.92
N ASP A 179 4.32 -16.89 13.73
CA ASP A 179 3.97 -18.07 12.94
C ASP A 179 3.90 -17.79 11.45
N ALA A 180 3.42 -16.61 11.12
CA ALA A 180 3.26 -16.13 9.75
C ALA A 180 3.39 -14.61 9.72
N ALA A 181 4.04 -14.06 8.68
CA ALA A 181 4.11 -12.62 8.49
C ALA A 181 4.29 -12.25 7.02
N PHE A 182 3.83 -11.06 6.66
CA PHE A 182 4.12 -10.43 5.38
C PHE A 182 4.13 -8.91 5.51
N VAL A 183 4.80 -8.23 4.57
CA VAL A 183 4.69 -6.78 4.42
C VAL A 183 3.43 -6.50 3.62
N GLY A 184 2.50 -5.73 4.17
CA GLY A 184 1.26 -5.39 3.45
C GLY A 184 1.58 -4.69 2.13
N GLY A 185 1.03 -5.19 1.01
CA GLY A 185 1.25 -4.66 -0.34
C GLY A 185 1.02 -3.15 -0.44
N GLY A 186 1.70 -2.46 -1.35
CA GLY A 186 1.68 -1.01 -1.52
C GLY A 186 3.04 -0.35 -1.35
N LYS A 187 3.17 0.71 -0.57
CA LYS A 187 4.44 1.42 -0.37
C LYS A 187 5.18 0.94 0.88
N ILE A 188 6.49 0.70 0.76
CA ILE A 188 7.44 0.74 1.88
C ILE A 188 7.87 2.20 2.05
N PHE A 189 7.86 2.69 3.28
CA PHE A 189 8.17 4.09 3.54
C PHE A 189 9.68 4.32 3.67
N GLN A 190 10.21 5.35 3.00
CA GLN A 190 11.58 5.84 3.22
C GLN A 190 11.55 7.18 3.95
N SER A 191 12.29 7.27 5.06
CA SER A 191 12.42 8.48 5.87
C SER A 191 12.87 9.69 5.05
N ARG A 192 12.39 10.85 5.46
CA ARG A 192 12.84 12.15 4.98
C ARG A 192 13.81 12.83 5.95
N VAL A 193 13.85 12.35 7.20
CA VAL A 193 14.57 12.95 8.31
C VAL A 193 15.72 12.05 8.79
N VAL A 194 15.44 10.76 8.96
CA VAL A 194 16.40 9.81 9.53
C VAL A 194 17.30 9.24 8.44
N LYS A 195 18.58 9.60 8.47
CA LYS A 195 19.62 9.05 7.59
C LYS A 195 20.76 8.49 8.43
N VAL A 196 21.01 7.19 8.31
CA VAL A 196 22.10 6.48 8.97
C VAL A 196 23.00 5.88 7.92
N GLY A 197 24.22 6.38 7.78
CA GLY A 197 25.14 5.98 6.71
C GLY A 197 24.73 6.51 5.33
N ARG A 198 24.70 5.64 4.32
CA ARG A 198 24.44 6.00 2.93
C ARG A 198 22.98 6.32 2.66
N TYR A 199 22.05 5.52 3.19
CA TYR A 199 20.63 5.59 2.87
C TYR A 199 19.82 6.31 3.94
N TYR A 200 18.73 6.94 3.54
CA TYR A 200 17.64 7.22 4.46
C TYR A 200 17.00 5.92 4.92
N ARG A 201 16.70 5.83 6.22
CA ARG A 201 16.06 4.67 6.83
C ARG A 201 14.77 4.32 6.12
N ILE A 202 14.55 3.03 5.85
CA ILE A 202 13.27 2.53 5.38
C ILE A 202 12.53 1.80 6.51
N TYR A 203 11.20 1.87 6.48
CA TYR A 203 10.33 1.23 7.46
C TYR A 203 9.31 0.36 6.72
N ALA A 204 9.13 -0.89 7.19
CA ALA A 204 8.12 -1.79 6.70
C ALA A 204 7.27 -2.30 7.86
N ALA A 205 5.95 -2.22 7.70
CA ALA A 205 5.01 -2.77 8.66
C ALA A 205 4.68 -4.22 8.31
N LEU A 206 4.86 -5.12 9.26
CA LEU A 206 4.51 -6.53 9.13
C LEU A 206 3.09 -6.76 9.66
N THR A 207 2.28 -7.45 8.87
CA THR A 207 1.09 -8.14 9.33
C THR A 207 1.54 -9.50 9.84
N ALA A 208 1.27 -9.84 11.09
CA ALA A 208 1.82 -11.04 11.70
C ALA A 208 0.76 -11.88 12.43
N ARG A 209 1.05 -13.18 12.57
CA ARG A 209 0.35 -14.11 13.49
C ARG A 209 1.35 -14.68 14.50
N PRO A 210 0.98 -14.79 15.78
CA PRO A 210 -0.26 -14.30 16.40
C PRO A 210 -0.53 -12.85 16.08
N LYS A 211 -1.82 -12.47 16.04
CA LYS A 211 -2.30 -11.18 15.52
C LYS A 211 -1.56 -9.97 16.09
N GLY A 212 -1.28 -9.03 15.23
CA GLY A 212 -0.72 -7.72 15.54
C GLY A 212 0.35 -7.29 14.54
N ASN A 213 0.60 -5.99 14.49
CA ASN A 213 1.66 -5.47 13.64
C ASN A 213 3.01 -5.45 14.37
N ARG A 214 4.06 -5.60 13.58
CA ARG A 214 5.44 -5.31 13.92
C ARG A 214 5.95 -4.28 12.93
N VAL A 215 6.88 -3.44 13.33
CA VAL A 215 7.58 -2.54 12.40
C VAL A 215 9.04 -2.92 12.39
N ILE A 216 9.56 -3.15 11.19
CA ILE A 216 10.99 -3.35 10.95
C ILE A 216 11.56 -2.15 10.20
N TYR A 217 12.83 -1.88 10.42
CA TYR A 217 13.54 -0.81 9.73
C TYR A 217 14.88 -1.31 9.19
N SER A 218 15.39 -0.61 8.19
CA SER A 218 16.71 -0.86 7.61
C SER A 218 17.43 0.45 7.28
N ASP A 219 18.73 0.52 7.60
CA ASP A 219 19.63 1.64 7.29
C ASP A 219 20.51 1.37 6.06
N ASP A 220 20.39 0.18 5.46
CA ASP A 220 21.15 -0.26 4.29
C ASP A 220 20.23 -0.65 3.12
N PHE A 221 19.07 -0.03 3.07
CA PHE A 221 18.05 -0.22 2.04
C PHE A 221 17.56 -1.67 1.93
N GLY A 222 17.25 -2.28 3.09
CA GLY A 222 16.61 -3.60 3.20
C GLY A 222 17.55 -4.78 3.03
N ARG A 223 18.86 -4.62 3.23
CA ARG A 223 19.82 -5.74 3.29
C ARG A 223 19.84 -6.36 4.68
N ILE A 224 19.81 -5.54 5.71
CA ILE A 224 19.71 -5.94 7.11
C ILE A 224 18.50 -5.24 7.71
N TRP A 225 17.71 -5.99 8.48
CA TRP A 225 16.52 -5.49 9.16
C TRP A 225 16.69 -5.55 10.67
N ALA A 226 16.05 -4.61 11.35
CA ALA A 226 15.93 -4.58 12.81
C ALA A 226 14.50 -4.23 13.23
N ALA A 227 14.08 -4.61 14.43
CA ALA A 227 12.76 -4.31 14.97
C ALA A 227 12.74 -2.90 15.57
N LEU A 228 11.82 -2.04 15.10
CA LEU A 228 11.66 -0.69 15.61
C LEU A 228 11.02 -0.69 17.01
N GLY A 229 11.74 -0.16 17.98
CA GLY A 229 11.36 -0.25 19.40
C GLY A 229 11.74 -1.57 20.06
N GLY A 230 12.48 -2.45 19.35
CA GLY A 230 12.97 -3.73 19.84
C GLY A 230 12.05 -4.91 19.55
N PRO A 231 12.55 -6.14 19.81
CA PRO A 231 11.87 -7.40 19.41
C PRO A 231 10.56 -7.67 20.17
N SER A 232 10.34 -7.05 21.32
CA SER A 232 9.09 -7.16 22.07
C SER A 232 8.02 -6.15 21.69
N ALA A 233 8.34 -5.19 20.83
CA ALA A 233 7.41 -4.15 20.44
C ALA A 233 6.22 -4.71 19.64
N LEU A 234 5.01 -4.32 20.04
CA LEU A 234 3.74 -4.66 19.40
C LEU A 234 2.91 -3.40 19.20
N PRO A 235 3.26 -2.58 18.19
CA PRO A 235 2.65 -1.26 18.01
C PRO A 235 1.14 -1.28 17.83
N VAL A 236 0.59 -2.27 17.13
CA VAL A 236 -0.86 -2.41 16.94
C VAL A 236 -1.27 -3.86 17.19
N PRO A 237 -1.62 -4.22 18.44
CA PRO A 237 -2.03 -5.59 18.82
C PRO A 237 -3.23 -6.10 18.03
N ASP A 238 -4.19 -5.23 17.71
CA ASP A 238 -5.38 -5.57 16.93
C ASP A 238 -5.23 -5.34 15.42
N GLY A 239 -3.99 -5.05 14.98
CA GLY A 239 -3.68 -4.68 13.61
C GLY A 239 -3.75 -5.82 12.61
N ASP A 240 -3.90 -5.42 11.35
CA ASP A 240 -3.87 -6.23 10.13
C ASP A 240 -2.91 -5.54 9.15
N GLU A 241 -3.20 -5.48 7.85
CA GLU A 241 -2.36 -4.77 6.86
C GLU A 241 -2.11 -3.32 7.28
N ALA A 242 -0.84 -2.93 7.33
CA ALA A 242 -0.43 -1.65 7.89
C ALA A 242 0.58 -0.93 7.01
N LYS A 243 0.68 0.39 7.21
CA LYS A 243 1.64 1.29 6.56
C LYS A 243 2.35 2.16 7.58
N CYS A 244 3.58 2.51 7.27
CA CYS A 244 4.34 3.49 8.02
C CYS A 244 4.41 4.82 7.28
N GLU A 245 4.49 5.91 8.04
CA GLU A 245 4.76 7.26 7.56
C GLU A 245 5.56 8.01 8.64
N GLU A 246 6.10 9.18 8.32
CA GLU A 246 6.95 9.95 9.23
C GLU A 246 6.40 11.34 9.45
N LEU A 247 6.32 11.75 10.71
CA LEU A 247 6.07 13.13 11.08
C LEU A 247 7.26 14.03 10.70
N PRO A 248 7.05 15.35 10.56
CA PRO A 248 8.11 16.30 10.22
C PRO A 248 9.31 16.30 11.20
N ASP A 249 9.12 15.81 12.41
CA ASP A 249 10.16 15.71 13.44
C ASP A 249 10.87 14.34 13.48
N GLY A 250 10.54 13.43 12.55
CA GLY A 250 11.17 12.12 12.41
C GLY A 250 10.51 11.00 13.20
N ARG A 251 9.48 11.28 14.01
CA ARG A 251 8.69 10.25 14.67
C ARG A 251 7.91 9.42 13.64
N VAL A 252 7.73 8.13 13.90
CA VAL A 252 7.12 7.21 12.94
C VAL A 252 5.67 6.94 13.31
N VAL A 253 4.76 7.15 12.35
CA VAL A 253 3.35 6.80 12.45
C VAL A 253 3.12 5.45 11.79
N ILE A 254 2.38 4.56 12.44
CA ILE A 254 1.80 3.38 11.81
C ILE A 254 0.29 3.57 11.69
N THR A 255 -0.27 3.22 10.52
CA THR A 255 -1.70 3.09 10.29
C THR A 255 -2.03 1.67 9.89
N SER A 256 -3.04 1.05 10.51
CA SER A 256 -3.38 -0.35 10.29
C SER A 256 -4.86 -0.56 10.00
N ARG A 257 -5.15 -1.55 9.17
CA ARG A 257 -6.47 -1.98 8.74
C ARG A 257 -7.35 -2.36 9.91
N THR A 258 -8.56 -1.76 10.00
CA THR A 258 -9.64 -2.14 10.90
C THR A 258 -11.00 -1.69 10.36
N ALA A 259 -12.08 -2.34 10.79
CA ALA A 259 -13.44 -1.98 10.39
C ALA A 259 -13.84 -0.58 10.91
N GLY A 260 -14.47 0.23 10.06
CA GLY A 260 -14.99 1.55 10.43
C GLY A 260 -13.90 2.56 10.83
N GLY A 261 -12.76 2.52 10.17
CA GLY A 261 -11.65 3.45 10.40
C GLY A 261 -10.27 2.83 10.20
N ARG A 262 -9.30 3.33 10.94
CA ARG A 262 -7.92 2.83 10.96
C ARG A 262 -7.40 2.81 12.38
N TRP A 263 -6.57 1.81 12.74
CA TRP A 263 -5.71 1.91 13.92
C TRP A 263 -4.52 2.81 13.62
N PHE A 264 -4.18 3.63 14.57
CA PHE A 264 -2.98 4.49 14.57
C PHE A 264 -2.11 4.17 15.78
N ASN A 265 -0.80 4.27 15.61
CA ASN A 265 0.15 4.39 16.71
C ASN A 265 1.31 5.30 16.32
N LEU A 266 2.02 5.84 17.30
CA LEU A 266 3.12 6.78 17.13
C LEU A 266 4.35 6.27 17.87
N PHE A 267 5.47 6.20 17.15
CA PHE A 267 6.78 5.86 17.70
C PHE A 267 7.62 7.10 17.96
N THR A 268 8.13 7.21 19.17
CA THR A 268 9.07 8.27 19.57
C THR A 268 10.42 7.63 19.85
N TYR A 269 11.47 8.13 19.18
CA TYR A 269 12.85 7.66 19.39
C TYR A 269 13.41 8.13 20.73
N ASP A 270 14.11 7.24 21.43
CA ASP A 270 15.07 7.56 22.47
C ASP A 270 16.48 7.68 21.86
N ASP A 271 16.80 6.81 20.90
CA ASP A 271 18.03 6.85 20.09
C ASP A 271 17.74 6.44 18.64
N VAL A 272 17.91 7.39 17.73
CA VAL A 272 17.69 7.17 16.29
C VAL A 272 18.63 6.12 15.74
N LYS A 273 19.91 6.07 16.18
CA LYS A 273 20.91 5.14 15.61
C LYS A 273 20.57 3.68 15.86
N THR A 274 20.09 3.39 17.05
CA THR A 274 19.76 2.01 17.46
C THR A 274 18.30 1.65 17.16
N GLY A 275 17.47 2.61 16.75
CA GLY A 275 16.04 2.40 16.60
C GLY A 275 15.31 2.15 17.92
N SER A 276 15.96 2.46 19.06
CA SER A 276 15.32 2.36 20.37
C SER A 276 14.36 3.50 20.61
N GLY A 277 13.29 3.23 21.35
CA GLY A 277 12.24 4.18 21.62
C GLY A 277 10.99 3.47 22.11
N ARG A 278 9.88 4.21 22.09
CA ARG A 278 8.59 3.70 22.57
C ARG A 278 7.47 4.01 21.60
N TRP A 279 6.54 3.07 21.53
CA TRP A 279 5.24 3.24 20.91
C TRP A 279 4.25 3.82 21.93
N ASP A 280 3.34 4.66 21.48
CA ASP A 280 2.16 5.07 22.26
C ASP A 280 1.18 3.87 22.40
N GLU A 281 -0.01 4.13 22.91
CA GLU A 281 -1.10 3.17 22.95
C GLU A 281 -1.92 3.27 21.66
N GLN A 282 -2.21 2.12 20.97
CA GLN A 282 -2.98 2.15 19.73
C GLN A 282 -4.30 2.91 19.90
N THR A 283 -4.63 3.76 18.95
CA THR A 283 -5.85 4.58 18.95
C THR A 283 -6.58 4.43 17.63
N LYS A 284 -7.91 4.31 17.69
CA LYS A 284 -8.72 4.17 16.48
C LYS A 284 -9.15 5.54 15.93
N ALA A 285 -8.72 5.83 14.70
CA ALA A 285 -9.23 6.94 13.91
C ALA A 285 -10.53 6.50 13.21
N THR A 286 -11.67 7.01 13.68
CA THR A 286 -12.99 6.71 13.09
C THR A 286 -13.37 7.67 11.97
N MET A 287 -12.64 8.79 11.83
CA MET A 287 -12.91 9.85 10.86
C MET A 287 -14.38 10.35 10.93
N SER A 288 -14.91 10.35 12.16
CA SER A 288 -16.30 10.77 12.43
C SER A 288 -16.51 12.25 12.10
N GLY A 289 -17.75 12.60 11.73
CA GLY A 289 -18.12 13.97 11.35
C GLY A 289 -17.79 14.34 9.91
N MET A 290 -17.14 13.45 9.13
CA MET A 290 -16.88 13.68 7.73
C MET A 290 -18.10 13.32 6.86
N ALA A 291 -18.15 13.87 5.65
CA ALA A 291 -19.23 13.59 4.69
C ALA A 291 -19.31 12.12 4.26
N LEU A 292 -18.20 11.41 4.31
CA LEU A 292 -18.09 9.98 4.03
C LEU A 292 -17.66 9.23 5.30
N THR A 293 -18.11 7.99 5.44
CA THR A 293 -17.78 7.14 6.60
C THR A 293 -16.93 5.97 6.16
N PRO A 294 -15.81 5.69 6.83
CA PRO A 294 -14.99 4.52 6.54
C PRO A 294 -15.81 3.22 6.59
N SER A 295 -15.55 2.33 5.63
CA SER A 295 -16.28 1.06 5.50
C SER A 295 -16.04 0.14 6.70
N THR A 296 -17.08 -0.65 7.04
CA THR A 296 -16.97 -1.76 7.98
C THR A 296 -16.39 -3.03 7.37
N ASN A 297 -16.22 -3.07 6.03
CA ASN A 297 -15.47 -4.11 5.34
C ASN A 297 -14.09 -3.58 4.94
N PRO A 298 -13.10 -3.63 5.85
CA PRO A 298 -11.84 -2.91 5.70
C PRO A 298 -10.92 -3.59 4.69
N ILE A 299 -10.01 -2.79 4.16
CA ILE A 299 -8.87 -3.23 3.36
C ILE A 299 -7.63 -2.43 3.74
N ASN A 300 -6.48 -2.78 3.14
CA ASN A 300 -5.31 -1.96 3.20
C ASN A 300 -5.58 -0.58 2.55
N GLY A 301 -4.97 0.45 3.11
CA GLY A 301 -4.97 1.82 2.60
C GLY A 301 -3.60 2.43 2.84
N GLU A 302 -3.35 3.59 2.27
CA GLU A 302 -2.06 4.27 2.37
C GLU A 302 -2.18 5.53 3.20
N MET A 303 -1.09 5.90 3.89
CA MET A 303 -0.91 7.19 4.51
C MET A 303 0.19 7.97 3.80
N LEU A 304 0.01 9.29 3.71
CA LEU A 304 1.01 10.22 3.20
C LEU A 304 0.93 11.53 3.97
N ILE A 305 2.07 12.04 4.44
CA ILE A 305 2.18 13.37 5.05
C ILE A 305 3.00 14.26 4.11
N VAL A 306 2.39 15.35 3.65
CA VAL A 306 3.01 16.25 2.68
C VAL A 306 3.22 17.65 3.25
N PRO A 307 4.37 18.29 2.97
CA PRO A 307 4.56 19.70 3.27
C PRO A 307 3.62 20.55 2.39
N ALA A 308 2.91 21.46 3.01
CA ALA A 308 1.88 22.24 2.34
C ALA A 308 1.89 23.72 2.75
N VAL A 309 1.14 24.52 2.00
CA VAL A 309 0.81 25.90 2.35
C VAL A 309 -0.70 26.01 2.43
N ARG A 310 -1.21 26.53 3.54
CA ARG A 310 -2.63 26.89 3.68
C ARG A 310 -2.96 28.07 2.78
N THR A 311 -3.94 27.93 1.89
CA THR A 311 -4.24 28.92 0.86
C THR A 311 -4.84 30.21 1.41
N SER A 312 -5.53 30.14 2.55
CA SER A 312 -6.23 31.31 3.14
C SER A 312 -5.28 32.35 3.74
N ASP A 313 -4.12 31.96 4.25
CA ASP A 313 -3.19 32.88 4.95
C ASP A 313 -1.71 32.67 4.55
N GLY A 314 -1.43 31.73 3.66
CA GLY A 314 -0.08 31.45 3.18
C GLY A 314 0.85 30.76 4.20
N LYS A 315 0.31 30.28 5.33
CA LYS A 315 1.14 29.61 6.35
C LYS A 315 1.64 28.25 5.89
N PRO A 316 2.92 27.93 6.13
CA PRO A 316 3.43 26.57 5.95
C PRO A 316 2.83 25.64 7.01
N VAL A 317 2.34 24.51 6.57
CA VAL A 317 1.74 23.43 7.39
C VAL A 317 2.14 22.08 6.80
N HIS A 318 1.74 20.99 7.44
CA HIS A 318 1.70 19.68 6.80
C HIS A 318 0.24 19.21 6.65
N VAL A 319 -0.01 18.37 5.66
CA VAL A 319 -1.31 17.74 5.49
C VAL A 319 -1.13 16.23 5.51
N MET A 320 -1.78 15.59 6.45
CA MET A 320 -1.86 14.14 6.54
C MET A 320 -3.03 13.64 5.69
N LEU A 321 -2.76 12.69 4.81
CA LEU A 321 -3.72 12.02 3.93
C LEU A 321 -3.82 10.55 4.34
N GLN A 322 -5.05 10.00 4.36
CA GLN A 322 -5.30 8.58 4.60
C GLN A 322 -6.33 8.06 3.62
N SER A 323 -5.97 7.08 2.80
CA SER A 323 -6.94 6.43 1.91
C SER A 323 -7.63 5.25 2.58
N VAL A 324 -8.94 5.16 2.40
CA VAL A 324 -9.80 4.06 2.85
C VAL A 324 -11.02 3.93 1.94
N PRO A 325 -11.63 2.74 1.81
CA PRO A 325 -12.97 2.61 1.22
C PRO A 325 -14.00 3.23 2.15
N THR A 326 -15.11 3.71 1.58
CA THR A 326 -16.23 4.30 2.33
C THR A 326 -17.56 3.65 1.95
N GLY A 327 -18.59 3.84 2.78
CA GLY A 327 -19.90 3.25 2.55
C GLY A 327 -19.99 1.78 2.94
N THR A 328 -20.84 1.03 2.23
CA THR A 328 -21.04 -0.40 2.48
C THR A 328 -20.14 -1.24 1.57
N GLY A 329 -19.48 -2.24 2.13
CA GLY A 329 -18.57 -3.11 1.38
C GLY A 329 -17.25 -2.41 1.02
N ARG A 330 -16.60 -2.89 -0.03
CA ARG A 330 -15.35 -2.34 -0.56
C ARG A 330 -15.67 -1.43 -1.74
N ASN A 331 -16.13 -0.22 -1.43
CA ASN A 331 -16.58 0.76 -2.41
C ASN A 331 -15.98 2.13 -2.13
N ASN A 332 -16.09 3.02 -3.09
CA ASN A 332 -15.88 4.45 -2.95
C ASN A 332 -14.55 4.78 -2.27
N VAL A 333 -13.43 4.26 -2.81
CA VAL A 333 -12.13 4.62 -2.24
C VAL A 333 -12.00 6.14 -2.14
N SER A 334 -11.64 6.61 -0.96
CA SER A 334 -11.63 8.02 -0.60
C SER A 334 -10.37 8.37 0.15
N ILE A 335 -9.94 9.62 0.06
CA ILE A 335 -8.81 10.16 0.81
C ILE A 335 -9.37 11.12 1.86
N PHE A 336 -9.13 10.80 3.13
CA PHE A 336 -9.36 11.71 4.25
C PHE A 336 -8.13 12.57 4.47
N TYR A 337 -8.32 13.83 4.86
CA TYR A 337 -7.21 14.74 5.11
C TYR A 337 -7.36 15.46 6.43
N LYS A 338 -6.21 15.80 7.01
CA LYS A 338 -6.07 16.53 8.25
C LYS A 338 -4.87 17.47 8.18
N GLU A 339 -5.06 18.73 8.60
CA GLU A 339 -3.96 19.67 8.81
C GLU A 339 -3.15 19.30 10.05
N LEU A 340 -1.86 19.40 9.93
CA LEU A 340 -0.88 19.36 11.01
C LEU A 340 -0.19 20.73 11.03
N ALA A 341 -0.79 21.68 11.76
CA ALA A 341 -0.36 23.08 11.77
C ALA A 341 0.83 23.33 12.69
N ASP A 342 0.86 22.62 13.81
CA ASP A 342 1.90 22.81 14.84
C ASP A 342 2.14 21.53 15.66
N ALA A 343 3.01 21.63 16.67
CA ALA A 343 3.37 20.48 17.50
C ALA A 343 2.20 19.90 18.31
N SER A 344 1.13 20.67 18.57
CA SER A 344 -0.03 20.18 19.32
C SER A 344 -0.85 19.17 18.52
N ASP A 345 -0.90 19.31 17.18
CA ASP A 345 -1.58 18.37 16.27
C ASP A 345 -0.84 17.03 16.17
N MET A 346 0.42 17.02 16.54
CA MET A 346 1.33 15.87 16.45
C MET A 346 1.83 15.40 17.81
N ARG A 347 1.27 15.91 18.95
CA ARG A 347 1.82 15.64 20.29
C ARG A 347 1.79 14.17 20.69
N ASP A 348 0.76 13.44 20.30
CA ASP A 348 0.51 12.04 20.61
C ASP A 348 -0.35 11.36 19.54
N VAL A 349 -0.52 10.06 19.63
CA VAL A 349 -1.33 9.27 18.68
C VAL A 349 -2.79 9.70 18.64
N ARG A 350 -3.38 10.16 19.76
CA ARG A 350 -4.77 10.62 19.81
C ARG A 350 -4.94 11.90 19.01
N ALA A 351 -4.01 12.83 19.14
CA ALA A 351 -4.01 14.05 18.33
C ALA A 351 -3.97 13.74 16.83
N LEU A 352 -3.26 12.70 16.40
CA LEU A 352 -3.24 12.26 15.00
C LEU A 352 -4.54 11.57 14.56
N ALA A 353 -5.15 10.75 15.43
CA ALA A 353 -6.32 9.95 15.09
C ALA A 353 -7.64 10.75 15.03
N GLU A 354 -7.72 11.87 15.72
CA GLU A 354 -8.91 12.70 15.85
C GLU A 354 -8.82 13.99 15.01
N GLY A 355 -9.95 14.71 14.83
CA GLY A 355 -9.98 16.05 14.25
C GLY A 355 -9.66 16.09 12.75
N TRP A 356 -10.27 15.22 11.96
CA TRP A 356 -10.15 15.22 10.50
C TRP A 356 -10.88 16.42 9.89
N ASP A 357 -10.32 17.02 8.80
CA ASP A 357 -10.78 18.29 8.22
C ASP A 357 -11.65 18.11 6.98
N GLY A 358 -11.66 16.89 6.42
CA GLY A 358 -12.46 16.59 5.24
C GLY A 358 -12.10 15.26 4.58
N CYS A 359 -12.81 14.98 3.50
CA CYS A 359 -12.58 13.82 2.67
C CYS A 359 -12.87 14.12 1.19
N TYR A 360 -12.17 13.40 0.32
CA TYR A 360 -12.32 13.44 -1.13
C TYR A 360 -12.60 12.03 -1.65
N GLN A 361 -13.69 11.86 -2.38
CA GLN A 361 -14.03 10.60 -3.03
C GLN A 361 -13.26 10.48 -4.35
N VAL A 362 -12.36 9.49 -4.42
CA VAL A 362 -11.54 9.25 -5.63
C VAL A 362 -12.31 8.46 -6.67
N SER A 363 -13.05 7.44 -6.23
CA SER A 363 -13.89 6.60 -7.08
C SER A 363 -15.26 6.39 -6.43
N PRO A 364 -16.38 6.47 -7.18
CA PRO A 364 -17.73 6.20 -6.68
C PRO A 364 -18.14 4.73 -6.86
N THR A 365 -17.26 3.88 -7.38
CA THR A 365 -17.57 2.50 -7.74
C THR A 365 -17.00 1.51 -6.72
N VAL A 366 -17.13 0.22 -6.99
CA VAL A 366 -16.42 -0.83 -6.26
C VAL A 366 -14.93 -0.59 -6.44
N SER A 367 -14.26 -0.23 -5.35
CA SER A 367 -12.84 0.11 -5.32
C SER A 367 -12.25 -0.34 -3.99
N MET A 368 -11.01 -0.82 -4.04
CA MET A 368 -10.46 -1.61 -2.94
C MET A 368 -9.11 -1.05 -2.48
N TYR A 369 -8.07 -1.83 -2.66
CA TYR A 369 -6.72 -1.49 -2.23
C TYR A 369 -6.22 -0.23 -2.92
N SER A 370 -5.42 0.53 -2.21
CA SER A 370 -4.84 1.78 -2.73
C SER A 370 -3.47 2.06 -2.11
N SER A 371 -2.63 2.68 -2.90
CA SER A 371 -1.31 3.18 -2.51
C SER A 371 -1.14 4.60 -3.03
N MET A 372 -0.37 5.43 -2.32
CA MET A 372 -0.08 6.80 -2.75
C MET A 372 1.33 7.23 -2.36
N ASP A 373 1.90 8.12 -3.17
CA ASP A 373 3.19 8.73 -2.92
C ASP A 373 3.26 10.15 -3.51
N LEU A 374 4.25 10.94 -3.05
CA LEU A 374 4.44 12.31 -3.52
C LEU A 374 5.36 12.33 -4.74
N GLN A 375 4.86 12.88 -5.84
CA GLN A 375 5.59 13.05 -7.09
C GLN A 375 6.57 14.24 -7.03
N ALA A 376 7.57 14.22 -7.91
CA ALA A 376 8.55 15.30 -8.03
C ALA A 376 7.94 16.64 -8.50
N ASP A 377 6.79 16.60 -9.17
CA ASP A 377 6.02 17.78 -9.60
C ASP A 377 5.00 18.25 -8.54
N HIS A 378 5.12 17.78 -7.29
CA HIS A 378 4.28 18.14 -6.16
C HIS A 378 2.82 17.66 -6.27
N ARG A 379 2.53 16.72 -7.14
CA ARG A 379 1.24 16.04 -7.21
C ARG A 379 1.29 14.73 -6.42
N ILE A 380 0.13 14.18 -6.13
CA ILE A 380 0.00 12.91 -5.41
C ILE A 380 -0.30 11.81 -6.43
N ALA A 381 0.64 10.89 -6.58
CA ALA A 381 0.41 9.65 -7.28
C ALA A 381 -0.54 8.79 -6.45
N PHE A 382 -1.71 8.50 -6.96
CA PHE A 382 -2.69 7.62 -6.34
C PHE A 382 -2.97 6.44 -7.25
N PHE A 383 -2.69 5.23 -6.78
CA PHE A 383 -2.84 4.00 -7.54
C PHE A 383 -3.72 3.04 -6.78
N TYR A 384 -4.81 2.56 -7.40
CA TYR A 384 -5.84 1.83 -6.68
C TYR A 384 -6.57 0.81 -7.57
N GLU A 385 -7.20 -0.17 -6.92
CA GLU A 385 -8.07 -1.14 -7.58
C GLU A 385 -9.47 -0.57 -7.76
N GLU A 386 -10.02 -0.76 -8.95
CA GLU A 386 -11.39 -0.45 -9.29
C GLU A 386 -12.01 -1.63 -10.07
N THR A 387 -13.28 -1.87 -9.89
CA THR A 387 -14.00 -2.90 -10.66
C THR A 387 -15.37 -2.39 -11.06
N LEU A 388 -15.77 -2.69 -12.29
CA LEU A 388 -17.09 -2.35 -12.81
C LEU A 388 -18.17 -3.30 -12.30
N THR A 389 -17.78 -4.43 -11.70
CA THR A 389 -18.70 -5.44 -11.17
C THR A 389 -18.68 -5.50 -9.66
N ARG A 390 -19.83 -5.76 -9.05
CA ARG A 390 -19.94 -5.91 -7.61
C ARG A 390 -19.10 -7.09 -7.13
N TRP A 391 -18.25 -6.89 -6.15
CA TRP A 391 -17.45 -7.93 -5.50
C TRP A 391 -18.31 -9.16 -5.16
N GLY A 392 -17.90 -10.34 -5.59
CA GLY A 392 -18.58 -11.61 -5.34
C GLY A 392 -19.90 -11.83 -6.08
N SER A 393 -20.26 -10.99 -7.07
CA SER A 393 -21.58 -11.03 -7.71
C SER A 393 -21.67 -11.88 -8.99
N LYS A 394 -20.54 -12.31 -9.57
CA LYS A 394 -20.51 -13.20 -10.76
C LYS A 394 -19.34 -14.16 -10.70
N PRO A 395 -19.49 -15.38 -11.25
CA PRO A 395 -18.35 -16.26 -11.49
C PRO A 395 -17.37 -15.56 -12.42
N ASN A 396 -16.08 -15.56 -12.07
CA ASN A 396 -15.04 -15.07 -12.95
C ASN A 396 -14.92 -16.03 -14.15
N PRO A 397 -15.13 -15.58 -15.38
CA PRO A 397 -14.88 -16.42 -16.54
C PRO A 397 -13.43 -16.89 -16.61
N VAL A 398 -12.48 -16.13 -16.07
CA VAL A 398 -11.07 -16.51 -15.94
C VAL A 398 -10.88 -17.65 -14.92
N SER A 399 -11.71 -17.76 -13.89
CA SER A 399 -11.60 -18.80 -12.85
C SER A 399 -11.86 -20.21 -13.36
N THR A 400 -12.46 -20.36 -14.54
CA THR A 400 -12.65 -21.67 -15.18
C THR A 400 -11.36 -22.23 -15.78
N SER A 401 -10.38 -21.36 -16.06
CA SER A 401 -9.09 -21.71 -16.68
C SER A 401 -7.97 -21.90 -15.65
N PHE A 402 -8.17 -21.46 -14.41
CA PHE A 402 -7.17 -21.55 -13.33
C PHE A 402 -7.63 -22.55 -12.25
N PRO A 403 -6.66 -23.25 -11.58
CA PRO A 403 -6.98 -24.10 -10.46
C PRO A 403 -7.75 -23.33 -9.39
N LYS A 404 -8.90 -23.83 -8.98
CA LYS A 404 -9.68 -23.25 -7.90
C LYS A 404 -8.99 -23.52 -6.57
N GLY A 405 -8.60 -22.46 -5.84
CA GLY A 405 -8.16 -22.55 -4.45
C GLY A 405 -9.33 -22.49 -3.47
N GLU A 406 -9.14 -22.94 -2.23
CA GLU A 406 -10.08 -22.67 -1.15
C GLU A 406 -10.16 -21.17 -0.91
N GLY A 407 -11.37 -20.61 -0.89
CA GLY A 407 -11.59 -19.17 -0.71
C GLY A 407 -11.67 -18.39 -2.00
N GLU A 408 -12.33 -18.96 -3.03
CA GLU A 408 -12.55 -18.29 -4.32
C GLU A 408 -13.05 -16.86 -4.14
N HIS A 409 -12.20 -15.92 -4.51
CA HIS A 409 -12.57 -14.53 -4.70
C HIS A 409 -12.71 -14.27 -6.19
N ASN A 410 -13.86 -13.74 -6.59
CA ASN A 410 -14.08 -13.30 -7.96
C ASN A 410 -13.41 -11.94 -8.15
N TYR A 411 -12.33 -11.92 -8.91
CA TYR A 411 -11.61 -10.69 -9.28
C TYR A 411 -11.95 -10.23 -10.71
N ASP A 412 -13.16 -10.51 -11.16
CA ASP A 412 -13.65 -10.13 -12.47
C ASP A 412 -13.61 -8.63 -12.68
N GLY A 413 -13.07 -8.22 -13.82
CA GLY A 413 -13.07 -6.84 -14.23
C GLY A 413 -12.28 -5.92 -13.32
N CYS A 414 -11.32 -6.46 -12.55
CA CYS A 414 -10.45 -5.64 -11.72
C CYS A 414 -9.48 -4.85 -12.61
N GLU A 415 -9.47 -3.55 -12.42
CA GLU A 415 -8.57 -2.62 -13.04
C GLU A 415 -7.72 -1.94 -11.98
N ASN A 416 -6.45 -1.70 -12.30
CA ASN A 416 -5.56 -0.94 -11.44
C ASN A 416 -5.32 0.42 -12.10
N VAL A 417 -5.90 1.45 -11.48
CA VAL A 417 -6.04 2.79 -12.02
C VAL A 417 -5.08 3.75 -11.33
N TYR A 418 -4.30 4.45 -12.12
CA TYR A 418 -3.43 5.54 -11.66
C TYR A 418 -4.14 6.88 -11.84
N LYS A 419 -4.07 7.74 -10.81
CA LYS A 419 -4.46 9.16 -10.87
C LYS A 419 -3.33 10.03 -10.33
N SER A 420 -3.06 11.13 -11.02
CA SER A 420 -2.20 12.21 -10.52
C SER A 420 -3.09 13.30 -9.96
N LEU A 421 -3.10 13.49 -8.64
CA LEU A 421 -4.03 14.37 -7.93
C LEU A 421 -3.30 15.60 -7.37
N ALA A 422 -3.85 16.78 -7.58
CA ALA A 422 -3.40 17.98 -6.87
C ALA A 422 -3.94 17.96 -5.43
N LEU A 423 -3.16 18.43 -4.46
CA LEU A 423 -3.62 18.55 -3.07
C LEU A 423 -4.81 19.48 -2.95
N GLU A 424 -4.87 20.55 -3.80
CA GLU A 424 -6.00 21.45 -3.91
C GLU A 424 -7.30 20.72 -4.29
N THR A 425 -7.23 19.74 -5.17
CA THR A 425 -8.38 18.92 -5.55
C THR A 425 -8.87 18.09 -4.36
N ILE A 426 -7.96 17.43 -3.65
CA ILE A 426 -8.28 16.59 -2.48
C ILE A 426 -8.89 17.43 -1.36
N THR A 427 -8.43 18.66 -1.19
CA THR A 427 -8.77 19.51 -0.04
C THR A 427 -9.75 20.64 -0.37
N ALA A 428 -10.39 20.60 -1.54
CA ALA A 428 -11.30 21.63 -2.02
C ALA A 428 -10.68 23.04 -1.97
N GLY A 429 -9.42 23.17 -2.40
CA GLY A 429 -8.69 24.43 -2.49
C GLY A 429 -8.06 24.92 -1.18
N LYS A 430 -8.17 24.18 -0.06
CA LYS A 430 -7.67 24.64 1.25
C LYS A 430 -6.13 24.62 1.37
N TYR A 431 -5.48 23.68 0.68
CA TYR A 431 -4.03 23.49 0.77
C TYR A 431 -3.42 23.21 -0.60
N ARG A 432 -2.18 23.66 -0.79
CA ARG A 432 -1.32 23.28 -1.92
C ARG A 432 0.00 22.71 -1.41
N VAL A 433 0.59 21.78 -2.13
CA VAL A 433 1.93 21.26 -1.79
C VAL A 433 2.97 22.39 -1.90
N ARG A 434 3.93 22.41 -0.97
CA ARG A 434 4.98 23.43 -0.90
C ARG A 434 6.19 23.03 -1.74
#